data_01f0ab20a933801a638cca9c5ba62e68
#
_entry.id   01f0ab20a933801a638cca9c5ba62e68
#
_cell.length_a   1.000
_cell.length_b   1.000
_cell.length_c   1.000
_cell.angle_alpha   90.00
_cell.angle_beta   90.00
_cell.angle_gamma   90.00
#
_symmetry.space_group_name_H-M   'P 1'
#
loop_
_entity.id
_entity.type
_entity.pdbx_description
1 polymer ?
#
loop_
_entity_poly.entity_id
_entity_poly.type
_entity_poly.pdbx_seq_one_letter_code
_entity_poly.pdbx_strand_id
1 'polypeptide(L)'
;MKFAQTATALVLVLGVAGPALADIKIGATISETGPASFLGDPEAKTLKMLVEEINAAGGVNGEKLELVIYDDGGDPNKARTFATRLVEDDEVVAVIGGTTTGTSMAIIPVFEDAEVPFISLAGAIEIIDPVRPYTFKTPHTDRMACAKIFEDMKKSGITKIGMISGSDGFGASMHKQCLAIVGDYGIEVLADETYGPADADMTPQLTNIKGKEGLQAVLNPGFGQGPAIVTRNYAQLAVGLPLYQSHGVASDGFIELAGAQAAEGVRLPGTALLVAKLLPENDPQRAVVTAYKDAYEKATGKPVSTFGGYAHDALRILVDALGRAGSAEPSAIRDAIEETKGLVGTTGTVTMTAEDHLGLDLSAFRMLKIEDGGWKIVE
;
A
#
# COMPACT_ATOMS: atom_id res chain seq x y z
N MET A 1 -37.49 -77.21 -23.44
CA MET A 1 -36.35 -76.30 -23.30
C MET A 1 -36.90 -74.87 -23.34
N LYS A 2 -36.95 -74.18 -22.19
CA LYS A 2 -37.40 -72.80 -22.07
C LYS A 2 -36.17 -71.89 -21.96
N PHE A 3 -35.90 -71.04 -22.92
CA PHE A 3 -34.84 -70.01 -22.85
C PHE A 3 -35.36 -68.81 -22.07
N ALA A 4 -34.71 -68.49 -20.99
CA ALA A 4 -34.93 -67.25 -20.24
C ALA A 4 -34.03 -66.17 -20.84
N GLN A 5 -34.64 -65.10 -21.33
CA GLN A 5 -33.96 -63.88 -21.78
C GLN A 5 -33.80 -62.93 -20.57
N THR A 6 -32.58 -62.75 -20.15
CA THR A 6 -32.20 -61.72 -19.13
C THR A 6 -32.00 -60.37 -19.82
N ALA A 7 -32.88 -59.42 -19.57
CA ALA A 7 -32.76 -58.05 -20.04
C ALA A 7 -31.89 -57.27 -19.06
N THR A 8 -30.67 -56.86 -19.48
CA THR A 8 -29.79 -55.97 -18.73
C THR A 8 -30.20 -54.54 -18.96
N ALA A 9 -30.76 -53.84 -17.94
CA ALA A 9 -31.09 -52.44 -18.02
C ALA A 9 -29.79 -51.62 -17.83
N LEU A 10 -29.38 -50.89 -18.88
CA LEU A 10 -28.29 -49.93 -18.86
C LEU A 10 -28.81 -48.59 -18.28
N VAL A 11 -28.47 -48.30 -17.02
CA VAL A 11 -28.79 -46.98 -16.41
C VAL A 11 -27.77 -45.96 -16.93
N LEU A 12 -28.24 -45.09 -17.85
CA LEU A 12 -27.47 -43.92 -18.29
C LEU A 12 -27.55 -42.84 -17.22
N VAL A 13 -26.47 -42.65 -16.45
CA VAL A 13 -26.29 -41.50 -15.54
C VAL A 13 -25.96 -40.30 -16.41
N LEU A 14 -26.97 -39.48 -16.75
CA LEU A 14 -26.75 -38.14 -17.29
C LEU A 14 -26.15 -37.30 -16.18
N GLY A 15 -24.83 -37.10 -16.22
CA GLY A 15 -24.15 -36.06 -15.45
C GLY A 15 -24.67 -34.70 -15.93
N VAL A 16 -25.42 -34.03 -15.09
CA VAL A 16 -25.76 -32.61 -15.30
C VAL A 16 -24.44 -31.84 -15.15
N ALA A 17 -23.77 -31.53 -16.28
CA ALA A 17 -22.74 -30.51 -16.30
C ALA A 17 -23.46 -29.19 -15.98
N GLY A 18 -23.30 -28.68 -14.76
CA GLY A 18 -23.70 -27.31 -14.46
C GLY A 18 -22.96 -26.35 -15.41
N PRO A 19 -23.54 -25.19 -15.72
CA PRO A 19 -22.83 -24.17 -16.50
C PRO A 19 -21.46 -23.94 -15.83
N ALA A 20 -20.37 -24.03 -16.61
CA ALA A 20 -19.08 -23.59 -16.16
C ALA A 20 -19.22 -22.08 -15.92
N LEU A 21 -19.16 -21.65 -14.67
CA LEU A 21 -19.10 -20.24 -14.32
C LEU A 21 -17.80 -19.68 -14.92
N ALA A 22 -17.85 -18.51 -15.53
CA ALA A 22 -16.68 -17.85 -16.08
C ALA A 22 -15.77 -17.39 -14.91
N ASP A 23 -14.46 -17.46 -15.11
CA ASP A 23 -13.53 -16.94 -14.13
C ASP A 23 -13.67 -15.41 -14.00
N ILE A 24 -13.60 -14.87 -12.79
CA ILE A 24 -13.65 -13.43 -12.52
C ILE A 24 -12.27 -12.84 -12.81
N LYS A 25 -12.16 -12.04 -13.88
CA LYS A 25 -10.90 -11.42 -14.26
C LYS A 25 -10.66 -10.14 -13.46
N ILE A 26 -9.56 -10.11 -12.71
CA ILE A 26 -9.08 -8.92 -11.99
C ILE A 26 -7.73 -8.47 -12.58
N GLY A 27 -7.59 -7.16 -12.78
CA GLY A 27 -6.38 -6.56 -13.33
C GLY A 27 -5.42 -6.04 -12.29
N ALA A 28 -4.14 -5.94 -12.65
CA ALA A 28 -3.16 -5.23 -11.85
C ALA A 28 -2.11 -4.53 -12.72
N THR A 29 -1.77 -3.28 -12.38
CA THR A 29 -0.58 -2.58 -12.87
C THR A 29 0.35 -2.34 -11.70
N ILE A 30 1.52 -2.96 -11.71
CA ILE A 30 2.44 -2.99 -10.56
C ILE A 30 3.84 -2.64 -11.04
N SER A 31 4.58 -1.85 -10.26
CA SER A 31 5.99 -1.55 -10.52
C SER A 31 6.89 -2.70 -10.00
N GLU A 32 6.74 -3.90 -10.59
CA GLU A 32 7.47 -5.12 -10.17
C GLU A 32 8.98 -4.98 -10.40
N THR A 33 9.36 -4.20 -11.43
CA THR A 33 10.74 -3.86 -11.75
C THR A 33 11.00 -2.35 -11.64
N GLY A 34 12.25 -1.94 -11.91
CA GLY A 34 12.64 -0.52 -11.91
C GLY A 34 12.86 0.08 -10.51
N PRO A 35 12.92 1.42 -10.42
CA PRO A 35 13.27 2.12 -9.17
C PRO A 35 12.27 1.93 -8.02
N ALA A 36 11.01 1.58 -8.34
CA ALA A 36 9.95 1.34 -7.35
C ALA A 36 9.73 -0.15 -7.03
N SER A 37 10.62 -1.04 -7.49
CA SER A 37 10.46 -2.50 -7.31
C SER A 37 10.42 -2.94 -5.84
N PHE A 38 11.03 -2.20 -4.93
CA PHE A 38 10.95 -2.48 -3.48
C PHE A 38 9.52 -2.32 -2.93
N LEU A 39 8.64 -1.59 -3.63
CA LEU A 39 7.19 -1.51 -3.39
C LEU A 39 6.47 -2.62 -4.16
N GLY A 40 6.66 -2.67 -5.49
CA GLY A 40 5.87 -3.48 -6.40
C GLY A 40 6.16 -4.99 -6.33
N ASP A 41 7.41 -5.41 -6.08
CA ASP A 41 7.73 -6.84 -5.97
C ASP A 41 6.93 -7.53 -4.83
N PRO A 42 6.88 -6.99 -3.59
CA PRO A 42 6.02 -7.57 -2.55
C PRO A 42 4.52 -7.42 -2.84
N GLU A 43 4.06 -6.37 -3.54
CA GLU A 43 2.66 -6.22 -3.97
C GLU A 43 2.27 -7.35 -4.93
N ALA A 44 3.04 -7.56 -5.99
CA ALA A 44 2.78 -8.58 -6.99
C ALA A 44 2.82 -10.01 -6.42
N LYS A 45 3.81 -10.31 -5.56
CA LYS A 45 3.90 -11.60 -4.88
C LYS A 45 2.71 -11.86 -3.98
N THR A 46 2.24 -10.84 -3.28
CA THR A 46 1.06 -10.93 -2.41
C THR A 46 -0.20 -11.23 -3.23
N LEU A 47 -0.42 -10.50 -4.32
CA LEU A 47 -1.59 -10.73 -5.19
C LEU A 47 -1.58 -12.13 -5.77
N LYS A 48 -0.45 -12.60 -6.31
CA LYS A 48 -0.29 -13.95 -6.86
C LYS A 48 -0.57 -15.02 -5.81
N MET A 49 0.04 -14.91 -4.64
CA MET A 49 -0.12 -15.86 -3.52
C MET A 49 -1.59 -15.94 -3.04
N LEU A 50 -2.23 -14.79 -2.83
CA LEU A 50 -3.60 -14.76 -2.32
C LEU A 50 -4.62 -15.25 -3.34
N VAL A 51 -4.45 -14.95 -4.63
CA VAL A 51 -5.33 -15.48 -5.69
C VAL A 51 -5.23 -17.00 -5.75
N GLU A 52 -4.03 -17.58 -5.64
CA GLU A 52 -3.86 -19.04 -5.56
C GLU A 52 -4.57 -19.62 -4.32
N GLU A 53 -4.45 -18.99 -3.15
CA GLU A 53 -5.10 -19.41 -1.91
C GLU A 53 -6.63 -19.34 -2.04
N ILE A 54 -7.18 -18.24 -2.53
CA ILE A 54 -8.62 -18.04 -2.74
C ILE A 54 -9.17 -19.10 -3.71
N ASN A 55 -8.47 -19.33 -4.80
CA ASN A 55 -8.87 -20.30 -5.81
C ASN A 55 -8.80 -21.76 -5.29
N ALA A 56 -7.82 -22.06 -4.46
CA ALA A 56 -7.72 -23.36 -3.78
C ALA A 56 -8.85 -23.58 -2.76
N ALA A 57 -9.36 -22.51 -2.15
CA ALA A 57 -10.50 -22.52 -1.25
C ALA A 57 -11.88 -22.59 -1.95
N GLY A 58 -11.91 -22.56 -3.30
CA GLY A 58 -13.14 -22.65 -4.11
C GLY A 58 -13.54 -21.36 -4.81
N GLY A 59 -12.68 -20.34 -4.79
CA GLY A 59 -12.93 -19.04 -5.44
C GLY A 59 -13.89 -18.13 -4.66
N VAL A 60 -14.49 -17.19 -5.36
CA VAL A 60 -15.51 -16.27 -4.83
C VAL A 60 -16.86 -16.66 -5.41
N ASN A 61 -17.84 -16.97 -4.57
CA ASN A 61 -19.16 -17.48 -5.00
C ASN A 61 -19.10 -18.71 -5.93
N GLY A 62 -18.01 -19.50 -5.86
CA GLY A 62 -17.79 -20.67 -6.70
C GLY A 62 -17.08 -20.39 -8.02
N GLU A 63 -16.76 -19.13 -8.32
CA GLU A 63 -15.99 -18.68 -9.49
C GLU A 63 -14.54 -18.45 -9.10
N LYS A 64 -13.60 -18.83 -9.97
CA LYS A 64 -12.17 -18.58 -9.73
C LYS A 64 -11.81 -17.15 -10.12
N LEU A 65 -10.77 -16.63 -9.47
CA LEU A 65 -10.15 -15.38 -9.86
C LEU A 65 -9.07 -15.65 -10.92
N GLU A 66 -9.09 -14.90 -12.02
CA GLU A 66 -8.01 -14.80 -12.99
C GLU A 66 -7.30 -13.47 -12.79
N LEU A 67 -6.01 -13.50 -12.40
CA LEU A 67 -5.20 -12.30 -12.20
C LEU A 67 -4.40 -11.97 -13.46
N VAL A 68 -4.73 -10.84 -14.10
CA VAL A 68 -3.96 -10.27 -15.21
C VAL A 68 -3.07 -9.16 -14.65
N ILE A 69 -1.75 -9.35 -14.67
CA ILE A 69 -0.80 -8.43 -14.07
C ILE A 69 0.21 -7.91 -15.10
N TYR A 70 0.40 -6.59 -15.13
CA TYR A 70 1.39 -5.90 -15.97
C TYR A 70 2.40 -5.13 -15.13
N ASP A 71 3.69 -5.26 -15.50
CA ASP A 71 4.80 -4.53 -14.88
C ASP A 71 5.04 -3.19 -15.58
N ASP A 72 4.66 -2.10 -14.91
CA ASP A 72 4.84 -0.74 -15.43
C ASP A 72 6.26 -0.19 -15.18
N GLY A 73 7.07 -0.84 -14.33
CA GLY A 73 8.43 -0.41 -14.00
C GLY A 73 8.50 0.96 -13.31
N GLY A 74 7.37 1.47 -12.79
CA GLY A 74 7.26 2.81 -12.20
C GLY A 74 7.08 3.94 -13.22
N ASP A 75 6.85 3.61 -14.50
CA ASP A 75 6.62 4.58 -15.58
C ASP A 75 5.12 4.89 -15.74
N PRO A 76 4.67 6.13 -15.49
CA PRO A 76 3.27 6.52 -15.61
C PRO A 76 2.67 6.30 -17.01
N ASN A 77 3.48 6.42 -18.09
CA ASN A 77 2.99 6.22 -19.46
C ASN A 77 2.75 4.73 -19.74
N LYS A 78 3.64 3.86 -19.28
CA LYS A 78 3.44 2.41 -19.37
C LYS A 78 2.24 1.98 -18.54
N ALA A 79 2.12 2.49 -17.29
CA ALA A 79 0.97 2.22 -16.44
C ALA A 79 -0.34 2.57 -17.15
N ARG A 80 -0.43 3.76 -17.78
CA ARG A 80 -1.60 4.16 -18.56
C ARG A 80 -1.89 3.23 -19.75
N THR A 81 -0.84 2.83 -20.49
CA THR A 81 -0.99 1.89 -21.61
C THR A 81 -1.54 0.55 -21.13
N PHE A 82 -1.03 0.03 -20.02
CA PHE A 82 -1.50 -1.22 -19.45
C PHE A 82 -2.91 -1.10 -18.84
N ALA A 83 -3.25 0.03 -18.23
CA ALA A 83 -4.60 0.28 -17.75
C ALA A 83 -5.63 0.25 -18.90
N THR A 84 -5.32 0.90 -20.03
CA THR A 84 -6.16 0.82 -21.23
C THR A 84 -6.32 -0.62 -21.71
N ARG A 85 -5.23 -1.38 -21.74
CA ARG A 85 -5.26 -2.80 -22.15
C ARG A 85 -6.08 -3.68 -21.21
N LEU A 86 -5.96 -3.48 -19.89
CA LEU A 86 -6.77 -4.21 -18.91
C LEU A 86 -8.27 -4.02 -19.13
N VAL A 87 -8.67 -2.80 -19.54
CA VAL A 87 -10.07 -2.47 -19.82
C VAL A 87 -10.51 -2.99 -21.17
N GLU A 88 -9.77 -2.69 -22.25
CA GLU A 88 -10.21 -2.88 -23.62
C GLU A 88 -9.96 -4.29 -24.17
N ASP A 89 -8.83 -4.92 -23.79
CA ASP A 89 -8.41 -6.22 -24.33
C ASP A 89 -8.69 -7.36 -23.34
N ASP A 90 -8.41 -7.13 -22.04
CA ASP A 90 -8.52 -8.18 -21.02
C ASP A 90 -9.92 -8.20 -20.38
N GLU A 91 -10.70 -7.10 -20.48
CA GLU A 91 -12.07 -6.98 -19.96
C GLU A 91 -12.17 -7.30 -18.47
N VAL A 92 -11.25 -6.72 -17.66
CA VAL A 92 -11.22 -6.94 -16.20
C VAL A 92 -12.36 -6.21 -15.50
N VAL A 93 -12.89 -6.80 -14.43
CA VAL A 93 -14.04 -6.24 -13.67
C VAL A 93 -13.63 -5.31 -12.55
N ALA A 94 -12.37 -5.37 -12.13
CA ALA A 94 -11.78 -4.50 -11.11
C ALA A 94 -10.25 -4.51 -11.25
N VAL A 95 -9.57 -3.47 -10.73
CA VAL A 95 -8.11 -3.34 -10.81
C VAL A 95 -7.52 -2.98 -9.45
N ILE A 96 -6.38 -3.61 -9.12
CA ILE A 96 -5.55 -3.29 -7.96
C ILE A 96 -4.19 -2.85 -8.48
N GLY A 97 -3.64 -1.71 -8.02
CA GLY A 97 -2.30 -1.34 -8.45
C GLY A 97 -2.00 0.14 -8.38
N GLY A 98 -1.24 0.61 -9.38
CA GLY A 98 -0.70 1.97 -9.32
C GLY A 98 0.22 2.11 -8.12
N THR A 99 1.29 1.31 -8.08
CA THR A 99 2.26 1.21 -6.97
C THR A 99 2.75 2.57 -6.46
N THR A 100 2.99 3.52 -7.37
CA THR A 100 3.44 4.87 -7.02
C THR A 100 2.34 5.90 -7.21
N THR A 101 2.45 7.06 -6.54
CA THR A 101 1.52 8.17 -6.78
C THR A 101 1.49 8.58 -8.26
N GLY A 102 2.65 8.61 -8.92
CA GLY A 102 2.73 8.96 -10.33
C GLY A 102 1.99 7.96 -11.24
N THR A 103 2.16 6.66 -11.03
CA THR A 103 1.46 5.61 -11.80
C THR A 103 -0.03 5.60 -11.47
N SER A 104 -0.43 5.72 -10.19
CA SER A 104 -1.84 5.83 -9.80
C SER A 104 -2.55 7.01 -10.47
N MET A 105 -1.98 8.21 -10.39
CA MET A 105 -2.59 9.41 -10.98
C MET A 105 -2.71 9.33 -12.51
N ALA A 106 -1.81 8.59 -13.18
CA ALA A 106 -1.86 8.41 -14.63
C ALA A 106 -2.98 7.47 -15.10
N ILE A 107 -3.37 6.48 -14.26
CA ILE A 107 -4.34 5.44 -14.62
C ILE A 107 -5.75 5.74 -14.13
N ILE A 108 -5.93 6.58 -13.10
CA ILE A 108 -7.24 6.99 -12.58
C ILE A 108 -8.22 7.39 -13.71
N PRO A 109 -7.87 8.28 -14.65
CA PRO A 109 -8.82 8.68 -15.71
C PRO A 109 -9.30 7.51 -16.56
N VAL A 110 -8.45 6.49 -16.81
CA VAL A 110 -8.81 5.33 -17.62
C VAL A 110 -9.90 4.50 -16.92
N PHE A 111 -9.75 4.27 -15.60
CA PHE A 111 -10.71 3.44 -14.85
C PHE A 111 -11.98 4.20 -14.51
N GLU A 112 -11.90 5.52 -14.23
CA GLU A 112 -13.08 6.37 -14.05
C GLU A 112 -13.94 6.44 -15.33
N ASP A 113 -13.30 6.66 -16.50
CA ASP A 113 -13.99 6.73 -17.80
C ASP A 113 -14.60 5.38 -18.20
N ALA A 114 -13.98 4.27 -17.80
CA ALA A 114 -14.47 2.90 -18.07
C ALA A 114 -15.45 2.39 -17.01
N GLU A 115 -15.68 3.14 -15.93
CA GLU A 115 -16.49 2.73 -14.77
C GLU A 115 -16.04 1.39 -14.16
N VAL A 116 -14.70 1.17 -14.08
CA VAL A 116 -14.08 -0.02 -13.49
C VAL A 116 -13.48 0.33 -12.13
N PRO A 117 -13.87 -0.36 -11.03
CA PRO A 117 -13.31 -0.11 -9.71
C PRO A 117 -11.80 -0.27 -9.68
N PHE A 118 -11.11 0.74 -9.18
CA PHE A 118 -9.67 0.79 -9.03
C PHE A 118 -9.28 0.99 -7.57
N ILE A 119 -8.49 0.06 -7.01
CA ILE A 119 -7.95 0.16 -5.66
C ILE A 119 -6.45 0.47 -5.75
N SER A 120 -6.10 1.73 -5.51
CA SER A 120 -4.72 2.22 -5.56
C SER A 120 -3.88 1.71 -4.39
N LEU A 121 -2.59 1.42 -4.66
CA LEU A 121 -1.59 1.04 -3.68
C LEU A 121 -0.63 2.19 -3.32
N ALA A 122 -0.97 3.43 -3.71
CA ALA A 122 -0.12 4.61 -3.49
C ALA A 122 -0.61 5.52 -2.35
N GLY A 123 0.32 6.33 -1.80
CA GLY A 123 0.14 7.06 -0.54
C GLY A 123 -0.53 8.43 -0.64
N ALA A 124 -0.55 9.12 -1.80
CA ALA A 124 -1.05 10.49 -1.89
C ALA A 124 -2.55 10.60 -1.61
N ILE A 125 -2.95 11.64 -0.88
CA ILE A 125 -4.37 11.94 -0.62
C ILE A 125 -5.10 12.35 -1.90
N GLU A 126 -4.42 12.97 -2.85
CA GLU A 126 -4.99 13.45 -4.12
C GLU A 126 -5.58 12.32 -4.99
N ILE A 127 -5.28 11.06 -4.66
CA ILE A 127 -5.90 9.88 -5.29
C ILE A 127 -7.39 9.82 -4.95
N ILE A 128 -7.79 10.17 -3.74
CA ILE A 128 -9.16 10.09 -3.21
C ILE A 128 -9.76 11.42 -2.75
N ASP A 129 -9.03 12.51 -2.83
CA ASP A 129 -9.51 13.86 -2.50
C ASP A 129 -9.20 14.81 -3.67
N PRO A 130 -10.23 15.24 -4.43
CA PRO A 130 -11.65 14.93 -4.25
C PRO A 130 -12.00 13.44 -4.50
N VAL A 131 -13.04 12.94 -3.84
CA VAL A 131 -13.54 11.58 -4.06
C VAL A 131 -13.92 11.39 -5.54
N ARG A 132 -13.56 10.23 -6.08
CA ARG A 132 -13.89 9.79 -7.44
C ARG A 132 -14.69 8.50 -7.37
N PRO A 133 -15.75 8.35 -8.17
CA PRO A 133 -16.70 7.24 -8.02
C PRO A 133 -16.08 5.84 -8.05
N TYR A 134 -15.05 5.61 -8.86
CA TYR A 134 -14.47 4.28 -9.07
C TYR A 134 -13.05 4.13 -8.49
N THR A 135 -12.53 5.15 -7.77
CA THR A 135 -11.15 5.13 -7.24
C THR A 135 -11.14 5.02 -5.73
N PHE A 136 -10.52 3.97 -5.24
CA PHE A 136 -10.30 3.65 -3.82
C PHE A 136 -8.80 3.51 -3.53
N LYS A 137 -8.42 3.38 -2.25
CA LYS A 137 -7.04 3.06 -1.88
C LYS A 137 -6.95 2.34 -0.54
N THR A 138 -5.84 1.63 -0.33
CA THR A 138 -5.55 0.96 0.95
C THR A 138 -4.41 1.57 1.74
N PRO A 139 -3.38 2.23 1.15
CA PRO A 139 -2.37 2.92 1.94
C PRO A 139 -2.97 4.13 2.68
N HIS A 140 -2.49 4.38 3.88
CA HIS A 140 -2.73 5.65 4.58
C HIS A 140 -2.34 6.84 3.71
N THR A 141 -2.99 7.99 3.92
CA THR A 141 -2.62 9.19 3.17
C THR A 141 -1.35 9.82 3.72
N ASP A 142 -0.65 10.54 2.85
CA ASP A 142 0.48 11.40 3.20
C ASP A 142 0.09 12.47 4.23
N ARG A 143 -1.14 13.04 4.17
CA ARG A 143 -1.66 13.96 5.20
C ARG A 143 -1.77 13.28 6.57
N MET A 144 -2.26 12.04 6.63
CA MET A 144 -2.30 11.24 7.87
C MET A 144 -0.89 10.99 8.40
N ALA A 145 0.07 10.70 7.52
CA ALA A 145 1.46 10.51 7.92
C ALA A 145 2.06 11.78 8.51
N CYS A 146 1.84 12.95 7.89
CA CYS A 146 2.26 14.24 8.45
C CYS A 146 1.62 14.49 9.82
N ALA A 147 0.32 14.26 9.97
CA ALA A 147 -0.38 14.41 11.24
C ALA A 147 0.20 13.51 12.33
N LYS A 148 0.43 12.23 12.05
CA LYS A 148 1.03 11.28 13.01
C LYS A 148 2.45 11.68 13.43
N ILE A 149 3.26 12.14 12.48
CA ILE A 149 4.60 12.65 12.75
C ILE A 149 4.56 13.91 13.64
N PHE A 150 3.68 14.86 13.33
CA PHE A 150 3.56 16.10 14.08
C PHE A 150 2.97 15.88 15.48
N GLU A 151 2.09 14.90 15.67
CA GLU A 151 1.66 14.48 17.02
C GLU A 151 2.84 13.98 17.86
N ASP A 152 3.71 13.15 17.29
CA ASP A 152 4.90 12.63 17.97
C ASP A 152 5.91 13.75 18.25
N MET A 153 6.13 14.64 17.29
CA MET A 153 6.97 15.83 17.49
C MET A 153 6.45 16.72 18.61
N LYS A 154 5.14 16.98 18.64
CA LYS A 154 4.50 17.80 19.69
C LYS A 154 4.63 17.14 21.07
N LYS A 155 4.41 15.83 21.18
CA LYS A 155 4.64 15.06 22.43
C LYS A 155 6.10 15.17 22.88
N SER A 156 7.04 15.26 21.96
CA SER A 156 8.48 15.40 22.21
C SER A 156 8.93 16.85 22.43
N GLY A 157 8.03 17.84 22.41
CA GLY A 157 8.35 19.26 22.58
C GLY A 157 9.08 19.88 21.38
N ILE A 158 9.04 19.25 20.21
CA ILE A 158 9.64 19.74 18.97
C ILE A 158 8.72 20.77 18.34
N THR A 159 9.21 21.99 18.13
CA THR A 159 8.48 23.13 17.55
C THR A 159 9.20 23.76 16.35
N LYS A 160 10.42 23.35 16.04
CA LYS A 160 11.25 23.89 14.95
C LYS A 160 11.92 22.79 14.17
N ILE A 161 11.58 22.66 12.89
CA ILE A 161 12.09 21.59 12.03
C ILE A 161 12.73 22.11 10.75
N GLY A 162 13.57 21.27 10.16
CA GLY A 162 13.92 21.35 8.74
C GLY A 162 13.14 20.31 7.96
N MET A 163 12.87 20.59 6.71
CA MET A 163 12.24 19.65 5.79
C MET A 163 13.14 19.42 4.58
N ILE A 164 13.26 18.17 4.12
CA ILE A 164 13.96 17.81 2.90
C ILE A 164 13.13 16.79 2.12
N SER A 165 12.56 17.17 0.98
CA SER A 165 11.52 16.40 0.31
C SER A 165 11.97 15.88 -1.05
N GLY A 166 11.55 14.64 -1.41
CA GLY A 166 11.65 14.16 -2.78
C GLY A 166 10.78 14.99 -3.73
N SER A 167 11.25 15.23 -4.94
CA SER A 167 10.51 15.96 -5.99
C SER A 167 9.68 15.04 -6.90
N ASP A 168 9.61 13.75 -6.59
CA ASP A 168 8.69 12.82 -7.23
C ASP A 168 7.24 13.05 -6.80
N GLY A 169 6.28 12.37 -7.44
CA GLY A 169 4.86 12.60 -7.20
C GLY A 169 4.42 12.40 -5.74
N PHE A 170 5.00 11.42 -5.02
CA PHE A 170 4.68 11.20 -3.61
C PHE A 170 5.37 12.22 -2.70
N GLY A 171 6.67 12.46 -2.90
CA GLY A 171 7.43 13.42 -2.12
C GLY A 171 6.84 14.82 -2.20
N ALA A 172 6.48 15.27 -3.41
CA ALA A 172 5.84 16.55 -3.65
C ALA A 172 4.45 16.64 -3.01
N SER A 173 3.63 15.57 -3.09
CA SER A 173 2.33 15.50 -2.42
C SER A 173 2.49 15.61 -0.90
N MET A 174 3.30 14.75 -0.29
CA MET A 174 3.48 14.75 1.16
C MET A 174 4.08 16.06 1.68
N HIS A 175 5.03 16.66 0.94
CA HIS A 175 5.56 17.99 1.25
C HIS A 175 4.44 19.03 1.35
N LYS A 176 3.60 19.12 0.32
CA LYS A 176 2.44 20.00 0.28
C LYS A 176 1.47 19.75 1.44
N GLN A 177 1.18 18.49 1.73
CA GLN A 177 0.27 18.11 2.83
C GLN A 177 0.85 18.43 4.20
N CYS A 178 2.15 18.17 4.42
CA CYS A 178 2.81 18.55 5.66
C CYS A 178 2.80 20.07 5.88
N LEU A 179 3.14 20.86 4.86
CA LEU A 179 3.10 22.33 4.95
C LEU A 179 1.70 22.88 5.23
N ALA A 180 0.66 22.22 4.70
CA ALA A 180 -0.71 22.64 4.91
C ALA A 180 -1.19 22.52 6.36
N ILE A 181 -0.62 21.60 7.15
CA ILE A 181 -1.09 21.32 8.52
C ILE A 181 -0.04 21.58 9.61
N VAL A 182 1.23 21.83 9.27
CA VAL A 182 2.33 21.95 10.26
C VAL A 182 2.06 23.05 11.30
N GLY A 183 1.43 24.15 10.89
CA GLY A 183 1.06 25.26 11.77
C GLY A 183 0.03 24.88 12.82
N ASP A 184 -0.88 23.95 12.56
CA ASP A 184 -1.91 23.50 13.49
C ASP A 184 -1.30 22.74 14.69
N TYR A 185 -0.07 22.23 14.51
CA TYR A 185 0.71 21.58 15.56
C TYR A 185 1.66 22.53 16.31
N GLY A 186 1.71 23.81 15.94
CA GLY A 186 2.62 24.79 16.52
C GLY A 186 4.07 24.57 16.12
N ILE A 187 4.31 23.98 14.95
CA ILE A 187 5.65 23.69 14.42
C ILE A 187 5.99 24.70 13.32
N GLU A 188 7.21 25.23 13.39
CA GLU A 188 7.81 26.14 12.41
C GLU A 188 8.80 25.39 11.52
N VAL A 189 8.74 25.59 10.21
CA VAL A 189 9.71 25.05 9.25
C VAL A 189 10.80 26.09 9.01
N LEU A 190 12.01 25.85 9.54
CA LEU A 190 13.14 26.77 9.45
C LEU A 190 13.91 26.69 8.13
N ALA A 191 13.85 25.55 7.46
CA ALA A 191 14.44 25.28 6.16
C ALA A 191 13.60 24.29 5.41
N ASP A 192 13.48 24.47 4.11
CA ASP A 192 12.71 23.64 3.21
C ASP A 192 13.52 23.38 1.95
N GLU A 193 13.99 22.13 1.79
CA GLU A 193 14.90 21.69 0.76
C GLU A 193 14.27 20.54 -0.04
N THR A 194 14.76 20.35 -1.26
CA THR A 194 14.29 19.27 -2.13
C THR A 194 15.45 18.50 -2.74
N TYR A 195 15.19 17.26 -3.16
CA TYR A 195 16.09 16.43 -3.96
C TYR A 195 15.34 15.74 -5.09
N GLY A 196 16.05 15.48 -6.18
CA GLY A 196 15.54 14.75 -7.33
C GLY A 196 15.69 13.23 -7.18
N PRO A 197 14.94 12.43 -7.97
CA PRO A 197 15.00 10.97 -7.92
C PRO A 197 16.35 10.39 -8.36
N ALA A 198 17.19 11.17 -9.07
CA ALA A 198 18.51 10.79 -9.52
C ALA A 198 19.65 11.33 -8.64
N ASP A 199 19.34 12.10 -7.61
CA ASP A 199 20.36 12.68 -6.73
C ASP A 199 20.99 11.60 -5.86
N ALA A 200 22.32 11.54 -5.87
CA ALA A 200 23.12 10.57 -5.14
C ALA A 200 23.74 11.14 -3.85
N ASP A 201 23.62 12.45 -3.63
CA ASP A 201 24.18 13.16 -2.47
C ASP A 201 23.29 14.35 -2.09
N MET A 202 22.80 14.35 -0.85
CA MET A 202 21.97 15.41 -0.27
C MET A 202 22.74 16.18 0.83
N THR A 203 24.05 16.05 0.88
CA THR A 203 24.91 16.75 1.85
C THR A 203 24.75 18.28 1.78
N PRO A 204 24.64 18.94 0.61
CA PRO A 204 24.43 20.39 0.53
C PRO A 204 23.13 20.83 1.21
N GLN A 205 22.01 20.17 0.90
CA GLN A 205 20.69 20.48 1.47
C GLN A 205 20.70 20.25 2.99
N LEU A 206 21.21 19.12 3.44
CA LEU A 206 21.30 18.78 4.87
C LEU A 206 22.24 19.73 5.64
N THR A 207 23.30 20.25 5.00
CA THR A 207 24.20 21.25 5.58
C THR A 207 23.48 22.58 5.78
N ASN A 208 22.66 23.01 4.80
CA ASN A 208 21.84 24.21 4.96
C ASN A 208 20.82 24.04 6.11
N ILE A 209 20.14 22.91 6.17
CA ILE A 209 19.20 22.60 7.26
C ILE A 209 19.93 22.62 8.63
N LYS A 210 21.04 21.89 8.73
CA LYS A 210 21.85 21.80 9.97
C LYS A 210 22.30 23.16 10.48
N GLY A 211 22.56 24.12 9.57
CA GLY A 211 23.00 25.47 9.91
C GLY A 211 21.90 26.37 10.51
N LYS A 212 20.65 25.93 10.59
CA LYS A 212 19.54 26.75 11.13
C LYS A 212 19.57 26.80 12.64
N GLU A 213 19.62 28.01 13.20
CA GLU A 213 19.58 28.21 14.65
C GLU A 213 18.25 27.75 15.24
N GLY A 214 18.32 26.97 16.31
CA GLY A 214 17.14 26.45 17.00
C GLY A 214 16.49 25.22 16.33
N LEU A 215 17.12 24.61 15.31
CA LEU A 215 16.65 23.36 14.71
C LEU A 215 16.55 22.26 15.76
N GLN A 216 15.44 21.50 15.76
CA GLN A 216 15.17 20.45 16.74
C GLN A 216 14.95 19.06 16.12
N ALA A 217 14.53 19.00 14.85
CA ALA A 217 14.36 17.76 14.11
C ALA A 217 14.39 18.00 12.59
N VAL A 218 14.54 16.94 11.83
CA VAL A 218 14.40 16.98 10.36
C VAL A 218 13.33 15.98 9.93
N LEU A 219 12.47 16.41 8.99
CA LEU A 219 11.46 15.58 8.34
C LEU A 219 11.82 15.37 6.88
N ASN A 220 11.75 14.11 6.41
CA ASN A 220 11.96 13.75 5.01
C ASN A 220 10.69 13.16 4.37
N PRO A 221 9.83 13.95 3.73
CA PRO A 221 8.80 13.47 2.81
C PRO A 221 9.44 12.84 1.56
N GLY A 222 9.26 11.54 1.36
CA GLY A 222 9.84 10.86 0.22
C GLY A 222 9.64 9.35 0.27
N PHE A 223 10.00 8.66 -0.81
CA PHE A 223 10.04 7.20 -0.89
C PHE A 223 11.25 6.74 -1.71
N GLY A 224 11.52 5.46 -1.74
CA GLY A 224 12.56 4.88 -2.57
C GLY A 224 13.96 5.04 -2.01
N GLN A 225 14.93 5.21 -2.91
CA GLN A 225 16.34 5.28 -2.55
C GLN A 225 16.73 6.63 -1.93
N GLY A 226 16.05 7.72 -2.33
CA GLY A 226 16.35 9.08 -1.84
C GLY A 226 16.38 9.18 -0.32
N PRO A 227 15.34 8.75 0.42
CA PRO A 227 15.35 8.75 1.88
C PRO A 227 16.48 7.94 2.52
N ALA A 228 16.91 6.84 1.91
CA ALA A 228 18.06 6.07 2.41
C ALA A 228 19.37 6.85 2.23
N ILE A 229 19.53 7.60 1.11
CA ILE A 229 20.67 8.49 0.90
C ILE A 229 20.63 9.65 1.90
N VAL A 230 19.47 10.29 2.08
CA VAL A 230 19.27 11.33 3.11
C VAL A 230 19.71 10.80 4.47
N THR A 231 19.27 9.61 4.86
CA THR A 231 19.61 8.99 6.15
C THR A 231 21.13 8.77 6.31
N ARG A 232 21.80 8.26 5.27
CA ARG A 232 23.26 8.09 5.29
C ARG A 232 23.99 9.42 5.40
N ASN A 233 23.64 10.40 4.57
CA ASN A 233 24.27 11.72 4.61
C ASN A 233 23.98 12.44 5.94
N TYR A 234 22.79 12.26 6.50
CA TYR A 234 22.41 12.79 7.80
C TYR A 234 23.32 12.26 8.93
N ALA A 235 23.56 10.95 8.95
CA ALA A 235 24.46 10.31 9.88
C ALA A 235 25.93 10.76 9.69
N GLN A 236 26.40 10.82 8.43
CA GLN A 236 27.75 11.29 8.08
C GLN A 236 28.01 12.73 8.52
N LEU A 237 27.02 13.60 8.39
CA LEU A 237 27.08 14.98 8.86
C LEU A 237 27.00 15.12 10.39
N ALA A 238 26.75 14.03 11.13
CA ALA A 238 26.56 14.03 12.56
C ALA A 238 25.60 15.15 13.02
N VAL A 239 24.41 15.20 12.42
CA VAL A 239 23.41 16.23 12.75
C VAL A 239 22.93 16.08 14.20
N GLY A 240 22.78 14.84 14.67
CA GLY A 240 22.53 14.52 16.08
C GLY A 240 21.15 14.89 16.62
N LEU A 241 20.21 15.22 15.74
CA LEU A 241 18.81 15.50 16.05
C LEU A 241 17.91 14.36 15.58
N PRO A 242 16.65 14.26 16.04
CA PRO A 242 15.71 13.30 15.48
C PRO A 242 15.49 13.46 13.97
N LEU A 243 15.60 12.35 13.23
CA LEU A 243 15.22 12.28 11.82
C LEU A 243 13.91 11.52 11.70
N TYR A 244 12.93 12.16 11.07
CA TYR A 244 11.65 11.58 10.74
C TYR A 244 11.58 11.26 9.25
N GLN A 245 11.16 10.05 8.94
CA GLN A 245 10.92 9.60 7.57
C GLN A 245 9.42 9.46 7.31
N SER A 246 9.04 9.44 6.04
CA SER A 246 7.68 9.14 5.62
C SER A 246 7.36 7.63 5.81
N HIS A 247 6.08 7.28 5.78
CA HIS A 247 5.64 5.89 5.69
C HIS A 247 6.00 5.21 4.34
N GLY A 248 6.41 5.99 3.34
CA GLY A 248 6.89 5.50 2.03
C GLY A 248 8.20 4.72 2.07
N VAL A 249 8.82 4.56 3.26
CA VAL A 249 10.02 3.74 3.46
C VAL A 249 9.81 2.63 4.50
N ALA A 250 8.58 2.38 4.93
CA ALA A 250 8.24 1.45 6.00
C ALA A 250 8.48 -0.02 5.61
N SER A 251 9.74 -0.45 5.55
CA SER A 251 10.16 -1.82 5.25
C SER A 251 11.57 -2.11 5.78
N ASP A 252 11.90 -3.38 6.01
CA ASP A 252 13.25 -3.80 6.40
C ASP A 252 14.28 -3.44 5.31
N GLY A 253 13.87 -3.44 4.04
CA GLY A 253 14.72 -3.01 2.91
C GLY A 253 15.21 -1.56 3.02
N PHE A 254 14.47 -0.67 3.66
CA PHE A 254 14.97 0.67 3.96
C PHE A 254 16.12 0.66 4.95
N ILE A 255 16.04 -0.16 6.01
CA ILE A 255 17.11 -0.30 7.01
C ILE A 255 18.39 -0.84 6.34
N GLU A 256 18.24 -1.83 5.45
CA GLU A 256 19.36 -2.39 4.69
C GLU A 256 19.99 -1.34 3.76
N LEU A 257 19.17 -0.58 3.01
CA LEU A 257 19.64 0.45 2.09
C LEU A 257 20.31 1.63 2.79
N ALA A 258 19.76 2.09 3.89
CA ALA A 258 20.33 3.18 4.69
C ALA A 258 21.58 2.73 5.46
N GLY A 259 21.65 1.44 5.79
CA GLY A 259 22.59 0.86 6.73
C GLY A 259 22.09 0.99 8.18
N ALA A 260 22.05 -0.12 8.91
CA ALA A 260 21.46 -0.18 10.26
C ALA A 260 22.00 0.90 11.22
N GLN A 261 23.31 1.17 11.17
CA GLN A 261 23.92 2.20 12.00
C GLN A 261 23.46 3.62 11.65
N ALA A 262 23.29 3.94 10.35
CA ALA A 262 22.81 5.25 9.91
C ALA A 262 21.32 5.43 10.17
N ALA A 263 20.55 4.34 10.10
CA ALA A 263 19.12 4.33 10.34
C ALA A 263 18.75 4.30 11.85
N GLU A 264 19.71 4.07 12.74
CA GLU A 264 19.46 4.02 14.19
C GLU A 264 18.79 5.29 14.68
N GLY A 265 17.68 5.16 15.40
CA GLY A 265 16.92 6.28 15.94
C GLY A 265 15.95 6.94 14.95
N VAL A 266 15.95 6.61 13.67
CA VAL A 266 14.99 7.12 12.68
C VAL A 266 13.57 6.76 13.11
N ARG A 267 12.66 7.74 13.00
CA ARG A 267 11.25 7.61 13.38
C ARG A 267 10.36 7.75 12.15
N LEU A 268 9.28 6.97 12.08
CA LEU A 268 8.30 7.05 11.00
C LEU A 268 6.96 6.43 11.40
N PRO A 269 5.84 6.88 10.80
CA PRO A 269 4.58 6.17 10.93
C PRO A 269 4.62 4.88 10.08
N GLY A 270 4.20 3.77 10.66
CA GLY A 270 4.15 2.48 9.99
C GLY A 270 2.90 1.68 10.37
N THR A 271 2.67 0.57 9.67
CA THR A 271 1.54 -0.31 9.94
C THR A 271 1.86 -1.33 11.05
N ALA A 272 0.83 -1.91 11.62
CA ALA A 272 0.92 -2.99 12.59
C ALA A 272 1.71 -4.21 12.06
N LEU A 273 1.75 -4.39 10.73
CA LEU A 273 2.43 -5.52 10.07
C LEU A 273 3.93 -5.59 10.38
N LEU A 274 4.63 -4.44 10.38
CA LEU A 274 6.08 -4.41 10.67
C LEU A 274 6.41 -4.80 12.11
N VAL A 275 5.46 -4.65 13.00
CA VAL A 275 5.60 -4.91 14.43
C VAL A 275 4.67 -6.02 14.93
N ALA A 276 4.26 -6.94 14.05
CA ALA A 276 3.30 -8.00 14.34
C ALA A 276 3.61 -8.78 15.64
N LYS A 277 4.89 -9.04 15.90
CA LYS A 277 5.36 -9.76 17.11
C LYS A 277 5.31 -8.91 18.39
N LEU A 278 5.22 -7.58 18.27
CA LEU A 278 5.20 -6.64 19.40
C LEU A 278 3.78 -6.21 19.77
N LEU A 279 2.77 -6.57 18.97
CA LEU A 279 1.39 -6.21 19.23
C LEU A 279 0.85 -6.91 20.48
N PRO A 280 0.07 -6.20 21.33
CA PRO A 280 -0.64 -6.80 22.45
C PRO A 280 -1.55 -7.95 22.01
N GLU A 281 -1.86 -8.87 22.92
CA GLU A 281 -2.73 -10.02 22.62
C GLU A 281 -4.13 -9.63 22.18
N ASN A 282 -4.62 -8.51 22.69
CA ASN A 282 -5.93 -7.95 22.39
C ASN A 282 -5.94 -6.95 21.22
N ASP A 283 -4.83 -6.76 20.52
CA ASP A 283 -4.80 -5.91 19.33
C ASP A 283 -5.63 -6.55 18.20
N PRO A 284 -6.63 -5.85 17.65
CA PRO A 284 -7.54 -6.41 16.65
C PRO A 284 -6.81 -6.86 15.37
N GLN A 285 -5.68 -6.24 15.03
CA GLN A 285 -4.92 -6.57 13.84
C GLN A 285 -3.96 -7.76 14.02
N ARG A 286 -3.66 -8.15 15.29
CA ARG A 286 -2.63 -9.17 15.56
C ARG A 286 -2.85 -10.47 14.78
N ALA A 287 -4.08 -10.95 14.72
CA ALA A 287 -4.39 -12.22 14.04
C ALA A 287 -4.11 -12.12 12.53
N VAL A 288 -4.61 -11.06 11.88
CA VAL A 288 -4.47 -10.89 10.42
C VAL A 288 -3.03 -10.61 10.01
N VAL A 289 -2.31 -9.73 10.73
CA VAL A 289 -0.92 -9.42 10.39
C VAL A 289 0.01 -10.63 10.61
N THR A 290 -0.24 -11.44 11.65
CA THR A 290 0.54 -12.64 11.90
C THR A 290 0.28 -13.70 10.82
N ALA A 291 -0.98 -13.94 10.50
CA ALA A 291 -1.36 -14.92 9.46
C ALA A 291 -0.75 -14.54 8.09
N TYR A 292 -0.91 -13.29 7.67
CA TYR A 292 -0.33 -12.82 6.42
C TYR A 292 1.20 -12.91 6.43
N LYS A 293 1.84 -12.45 7.51
CA LYS A 293 3.29 -12.53 7.65
C LYS A 293 3.80 -13.97 7.48
N ASP A 294 3.22 -14.92 8.22
CA ASP A 294 3.66 -16.32 8.19
C ASP A 294 3.42 -16.96 6.80
N ALA A 295 2.30 -16.65 6.16
CA ALA A 295 1.99 -17.11 4.80
C ALA A 295 2.97 -16.55 3.77
N TYR A 296 3.21 -15.24 3.79
CA TYR A 296 4.10 -14.55 2.85
C TYR A 296 5.57 -15.02 3.01
N GLU A 297 6.08 -15.07 4.25
CA GLU A 297 7.45 -15.50 4.51
C GLU A 297 7.67 -16.98 4.14
N LYS A 298 6.66 -17.83 4.34
CA LYS A 298 6.68 -19.22 3.91
C LYS A 298 6.70 -19.37 2.39
N ALA A 299 5.88 -18.57 1.68
CA ALA A 299 5.76 -18.64 0.23
C ALA A 299 6.96 -18.06 -0.50
N THR A 300 7.55 -16.98 0.03
CA THR A 300 8.56 -16.18 -0.69
C THR A 300 9.98 -16.34 -0.14
N GLY A 301 10.13 -16.80 1.10
CA GLY A 301 11.40 -16.84 1.82
C GLY A 301 11.93 -15.44 2.19
N LYS A 302 11.11 -14.38 2.06
CA LYS A 302 11.49 -12.98 2.30
C LYS A 302 10.64 -12.40 3.43
N PRO A 303 11.16 -11.40 4.19
CA PRO A 303 10.36 -10.71 5.19
C PRO A 303 9.21 -9.94 4.53
N VAL A 304 8.13 -9.75 5.29
CA VAL A 304 7.00 -8.92 4.86
C VAL A 304 7.40 -7.45 4.76
N SER A 305 6.68 -6.72 3.93
CA SER A 305 6.74 -5.25 3.89
C SER A 305 5.33 -4.66 4.01
N THR A 306 5.25 -3.41 4.43
CA THR A 306 3.99 -2.65 4.45
C THR A 306 3.32 -2.65 3.07
N PHE A 307 4.10 -2.62 1.99
CA PHE A 307 3.61 -2.54 0.61
C PHE A 307 2.86 -3.81 0.18
N GLY A 308 3.41 -4.98 0.48
CA GLY A 308 2.67 -6.23 0.33
C GLY A 308 1.38 -6.27 1.16
N GLY A 309 1.40 -5.66 2.36
CA GLY A 309 0.22 -5.50 3.20
C GLY A 309 -0.89 -4.66 2.53
N TYR A 310 -0.53 -3.62 1.79
CA TYR A 310 -1.51 -2.82 1.03
C TYR A 310 -2.21 -3.65 -0.04
N ALA A 311 -1.46 -4.45 -0.79
CA ALA A 311 -2.02 -5.37 -1.79
C ALA A 311 -2.87 -6.48 -1.17
N HIS A 312 -2.46 -7.00 0.01
CA HIS A 312 -3.26 -7.94 0.80
C HIS A 312 -4.65 -7.37 1.12
N ASP A 313 -4.68 -6.16 1.67
CA ASP A 313 -5.94 -5.55 2.08
C ASP A 313 -6.79 -5.17 0.86
N ALA A 314 -6.18 -4.68 -0.23
CA ALA A 314 -6.89 -4.37 -1.48
C ALA A 314 -7.61 -5.60 -2.05
N LEU A 315 -6.92 -6.74 -2.13
CA LEU A 315 -7.56 -7.96 -2.63
C LEU A 315 -8.61 -8.50 -1.64
N ARG A 316 -8.38 -8.37 -0.33
CA ARG A 316 -9.38 -8.78 0.68
C ARG A 316 -10.64 -7.93 0.61
N ILE A 317 -10.52 -6.61 0.43
CA ILE A 317 -11.66 -5.71 0.21
C ILE A 317 -12.40 -6.09 -1.06
N LEU A 318 -11.69 -6.31 -2.17
CA LEU A 318 -12.30 -6.68 -3.44
C LEU A 318 -13.03 -8.03 -3.36
N VAL A 319 -12.44 -9.04 -2.73
CA VAL A 319 -13.06 -10.37 -2.57
C VAL A 319 -14.29 -10.32 -1.67
N ASP A 320 -14.24 -9.56 -0.58
CA ASP A 320 -15.40 -9.33 0.28
C ASP A 320 -16.53 -8.60 -0.48
N ALA A 321 -16.19 -7.58 -1.27
CA ALA A 321 -17.13 -6.84 -2.10
C ALA A 321 -17.77 -7.74 -3.18
N LEU A 322 -16.98 -8.53 -3.91
CA LEU A 322 -17.47 -9.51 -4.88
C LEU A 322 -18.42 -10.53 -4.23
N GLY A 323 -18.07 -11.01 -3.04
CA GLY A 323 -18.91 -11.94 -2.26
C GLY A 323 -20.27 -11.33 -1.90
N ARG A 324 -20.29 -10.05 -1.46
CA ARG A 324 -21.51 -9.32 -1.09
C ARG A 324 -22.34 -8.88 -2.30
N ALA A 325 -21.69 -8.42 -3.36
CA ALA A 325 -22.36 -8.02 -4.60
C ALA A 325 -23.09 -9.19 -5.27
N GLY A 326 -22.57 -10.42 -5.14
CA GLY A 326 -23.11 -11.60 -5.83
C GLY A 326 -23.10 -11.47 -7.36
N SER A 327 -22.28 -10.57 -7.90
CA SER A 327 -22.16 -10.21 -9.30
C SER A 327 -20.76 -9.72 -9.60
N ALA A 328 -20.26 -9.97 -10.80
CA ALA A 328 -19.01 -9.43 -11.32
C ALA A 328 -19.20 -8.12 -12.13
N GLU A 329 -20.38 -7.51 -12.09
CA GLU A 329 -20.62 -6.22 -12.71
C GLU A 329 -19.84 -5.10 -11.98
N PRO A 330 -19.01 -4.31 -12.70
CA PRO A 330 -18.14 -3.30 -12.07
C PRO A 330 -18.85 -2.31 -11.17
N SER A 331 -20.05 -1.83 -11.55
CA SER A 331 -20.83 -0.90 -10.73
C SER A 331 -21.31 -1.55 -9.42
N ALA A 332 -21.71 -2.82 -9.46
CA ALA A 332 -22.12 -3.55 -8.25
C ALA A 332 -20.93 -3.81 -7.31
N ILE A 333 -19.74 -4.07 -7.87
CA ILE A 333 -18.50 -4.20 -7.11
C ILE A 333 -18.16 -2.87 -6.44
N ARG A 334 -18.23 -1.74 -7.18
CA ARG A 334 -18.00 -0.40 -6.66
C ARG A 334 -18.90 -0.10 -5.46
N ASP A 335 -20.22 -0.29 -5.61
CA ASP A 335 -21.19 -0.07 -4.54
C ASP A 335 -20.89 -0.94 -3.31
N ALA A 336 -20.52 -2.20 -3.54
CA ALA A 336 -20.12 -3.10 -2.46
C ALA A 336 -18.80 -2.69 -1.78
N ILE A 337 -17.82 -2.10 -2.48
CA ILE A 337 -16.61 -1.57 -1.85
C ILE A 337 -16.96 -0.40 -0.92
N GLU A 338 -17.82 0.54 -1.34
CA GLU A 338 -18.29 1.65 -0.50
C GLU A 338 -19.02 1.19 0.77
N GLU A 339 -19.63 0.00 0.75
CA GLU A 339 -20.32 -0.60 1.90
C GLU A 339 -19.40 -1.42 2.83
N THR A 340 -18.09 -1.44 2.61
CA THR A 340 -17.13 -2.15 3.47
C THR A 340 -17.17 -1.61 4.90
N LYS A 341 -17.44 -2.48 5.89
CA LYS A 341 -17.57 -2.09 7.31
C LYS A 341 -16.75 -2.99 8.22
N GLY A 342 -15.82 -2.39 8.98
CA GLY A 342 -15.09 -3.08 10.03
C GLY A 342 -14.20 -4.21 9.53
N LEU A 343 -13.75 -4.17 8.27
CA LEU A 343 -12.82 -5.16 7.73
C LEU A 343 -11.45 -4.95 8.35
N VAL A 344 -11.04 -5.90 9.18
CA VAL A 344 -9.72 -5.85 9.83
C VAL A 344 -8.66 -6.32 8.84
N GLY A 345 -7.79 -5.41 8.44
CA GLY A 345 -6.68 -5.63 7.52
C GLY A 345 -5.32 -5.43 8.18
N THR A 346 -4.28 -5.54 7.39
CA THR A 346 -2.88 -5.27 7.80
C THR A 346 -2.63 -3.77 7.97
N THR A 347 -3.40 -2.92 7.29
CA THR A 347 -3.30 -1.45 7.33
C THR A 347 -4.11 -0.83 8.46
N GLY A 348 -5.17 -1.48 8.91
CA GLY A 348 -6.10 -0.97 9.92
C GLY A 348 -7.43 -1.71 9.89
N THR A 349 -8.44 -1.13 10.54
CA THR A 349 -9.83 -1.56 10.41
C THR A 349 -10.53 -0.62 9.44
N VAL A 350 -10.87 -1.15 8.25
CA VAL A 350 -11.41 -0.37 7.14
C VAL A 350 -12.93 -0.25 7.24
N THR A 351 -13.43 0.98 7.13
CA THR A 351 -14.87 1.28 6.99
C THR A 351 -15.03 2.36 5.93
N MET A 352 -15.38 1.97 4.72
CA MET A 352 -15.57 2.88 3.60
C MET A 352 -17.01 3.40 3.52
N THR A 353 -17.20 4.52 2.83
CA THR A 353 -18.49 5.10 2.44
C THR A 353 -18.36 5.76 1.07
N ALA A 354 -19.46 6.22 0.48
CA ALA A 354 -19.45 7.00 -0.76
C ALA A 354 -18.65 8.32 -0.66
N GLU A 355 -18.40 8.82 0.55
CA GLU A 355 -17.61 10.05 0.81
C GLU A 355 -16.20 9.76 1.31
N ASP A 356 -15.89 8.50 1.69
CA ASP A 356 -14.58 8.09 2.19
C ASP A 356 -14.13 6.76 1.55
N HIS A 357 -13.31 6.86 0.53
CA HIS A 357 -12.76 5.74 -0.24
C HIS A 357 -11.42 5.19 0.32
N LEU A 358 -11.08 5.54 1.56
CA LEU A 358 -9.99 4.96 2.34
C LEU A 358 -10.50 4.16 3.53
N GLY A 359 -11.42 4.74 4.31
CA GLY A 359 -12.03 4.10 5.47
C GLY A 359 -11.08 3.86 6.64
N LEU A 360 -9.95 4.56 6.73
CA LEU A 360 -8.95 4.48 7.80
C LEU A 360 -8.89 5.80 8.58
N ASP A 361 -8.70 5.72 9.87
CA ASP A 361 -8.37 6.86 10.72
C ASP A 361 -6.90 6.82 11.19
N LEU A 362 -6.49 7.85 11.94
CA LEU A 362 -5.10 8.00 12.37
C LEU A 362 -4.63 6.91 13.36
N SER A 363 -5.55 6.19 14.02
CA SER A 363 -5.21 5.08 14.91
C SER A 363 -4.65 3.86 14.17
N ALA A 364 -4.87 3.79 12.86
CA ALA A 364 -4.33 2.75 11.99
C ALA A 364 -2.80 2.83 11.86
N PHE A 365 -2.20 4.02 12.04
CA PHE A 365 -0.75 4.16 12.14
C PHE A 365 -0.21 3.88 13.55
N ARG A 366 0.92 3.17 13.59
CA ARG A 366 1.80 3.10 14.76
C ARG A 366 2.98 4.04 14.52
N MET A 367 3.39 4.82 15.54
CA MET A 367 4.68 5.53 15.46
C MET A 367 5.80 4.55 15.77
N LEU A 368 6.71 4.38 14.82
CA LEU A 368 7.80 3.42 14.89
C LEU A 368 9.14 4.14 15.00
N LYS A 369 10.12 3.47 15.61
CA LYS A 369 11.52 3.87 15.67
C LYS A 369 12.38 2.67 15.26
N ILE A 370 13.45 2.94 14.53
CA ILE A 370 14.47 1.93 14.26
C ILE A 370 15.42 1.88 15.47
N GLU A 371 15.56 0.69 16.04
CA GLU A 371 16.42 0.43 17.20
C GLU A 371 17.03 -0.97 17.09
N ASP A 372 18.35 -1.05 17.24
CA ASP A 372 19.12 -2.30 17.06
C ASP A 372 18.87 -2.97 15.70
N GLY A 373 18.71 -2.15 14.64
CA GLY A 373 18.43 -2.62 13.27
C GLY A 373 17.04 -3.21 13.06
N GLY A 374 16.09 -2.99 13.97
CA GLY A 374 14.71 -3.47 13.87
C GLY A 374 13.69 -2.41 14.28
N TRP A 375 12.40 -2.76 14.18
CA TRP A 375 11.29 -1.85 14.47
C TRP A 375 10.86 -1.94 15.93
N LYS A 376 10.63 -0.79 16.56
CA LYS A 376 10.04 -0.62 17.90
C LYS A 376 8.84 0.32 17.82
N ILE A 377 7.81 0.07 18.61
CA ILE A 377 6.69 1.00 18.82
C ILE A 377 7.11 2.05 19.83
N VAL A 378 6.84 3.34 19.53
CA VAL A 378 7.25 4.50 20.37
C VAL A 378 6.07 5.45 20.64
N GLU A 379 4.94 4.91 20.98
CA GLU A 379 3.71 5.67 21.33
C GLU A 379 3.69 6.12 22.79
#